data_2e16bc7bd522691fcce8077327aca04a
#
_entry.id   2e16bc7bd522691fcce8077327aca04a
#
_cell.length_a   1.000
_cell.length_b   1.000
_cell.length_c   1.000
_cell.angle_alpha   90.00
_cell.angle_beta   90.00
_cell.angle_gamma   90.00
#
_symmetry.space_group_name_H-M   'P 1'
#
loop_
_entity.id
_entity.type
_entity.pdbx_description
1 polymer ?
#
loop_
_entity_poly.entity_id
_entity_poly.type
_entity_poly.pdbx_seq_one_letter_code
_entity_poly.pdbx_strand_id
1 'polypeptide(L)'
;DRAGQIELLTVELRRITGKRPRGISVLSSVWDRSLIPCFQNCGMEWVQLDSSIIPEKSRHFLPQILGEQGKTIKVLPVYRNLQNVIKKNISPEQYLKELVDKIEKSTKNDEYNYYAQERVISVNFEFDSAEILLSGNWIENLYKSINQEFAEKIRVCLPTEYIHRAEEFIPSFTGIGIRDDVAKWALKPYEISGEKSELPVSINNFLITYPRCRALYNRELYISLLVSNCHGDKARKMAARKSLWKAQTGEAFLCSPEGVFPDKKMRQAAYKNLTEAEKYIREAVPFKESVTSFDYNADGHNEYLCSMEKYTACISARGGQITELNVIHNLENYADNLSRIEKFDKVNDNYERGLFVEHVFSKEEFSDYKKGLPSGCGVFSKALFREAEFNGTKKEIKLKGEGTYSNLDIPISLRKRYLIN
;
A
#
# COMPACT_ATOMS: atom_id res chain seq x y z
N ASP A 1 -14.36 -3.83 -2.51
CA ASP A 1 -13.47 -3.52 -3.65
C ASP A 1 -12.57 -4.70 -4.02
N ARG A 2 -11.82 -5.31 -3.08
CA ARG A 2 -10.89 -6.42 -3.33
C ARG A 2 -11.51 -7.55 -4.16
N ALA A 3 -12.66 -8.08 -3.74
CA ALA A 3 -13.34 -9.15 -4.48
C ALA A 3 -13.72 -8.72 -5.90
N GLY A 4 -14.23 -7.48 -6.07
CA GLY A 4 -14.60 -6.97 -7.38
C GLY A 4 -13.41 -6.82 -8.33
N GLN A 5 -12.25 -6.40 -7.83
CA GLN A 5 -11.01 -6.32 -8.62
C GLN A 5 -10.54 -7.72 -9.05
N ILE A 6 -10.55 -8.69 -8.14
CA ILE A 6 -10.18 -10.08 -8.43
C ILE A 6 -11.13 -10.68 -9.49
N GLU A 7 -12.43 -10.47 -9.33
CA GLU A 7 -13.42 -10.97 -10.30
C GLU A 7 -13.24 -10.31 -11.68
N LEU A 8 -13.00 -9.00 -11.74
CA LEU A 8 -12.77 -8.31 -13.01
C LEU A 8 -11.55 -8.88 -13.73
N LEU A 9 -10.41 -9.02 -13.02
CA LEU A 9 -9.20 -9.62 -13.58
C LEU A 9 -9.43 -11.07 -14.00
N THR A 10 -10.17 -11.85 -13.19
CA THR A 10 -10.52 -13.25 -13.50
C THR A 10 -11.32 -13.36 -14.79
N VAL A 11 -12.29 -12.46 -15.01
CA VAL A 11 -13.09 -12.42 -16.24
C VAL A 11 -12.21 -12.11 -17.46
N GLU A 12 -11.32 -11.11 -17.34
CA GLU A 12 -10.42 -10.74 -18.43
C GLU A 12 -9.41 -11.86 -18.76
N LEU A 13 -8.79 -12.47 -17.75
CA LEU A 13 -7.88 -13.59 -17.96
C LEU A 13 -8.60 -14.78 -18.60
N ARG A 14 -9.82 -15.09 -18.14
CA ARG A 14 -10.63 -16.16 -18.77
C ARG A 14 -10.95 -15.84 -20.24
N ARG A 15 -11.26 -14.59 -20.55
CA ARG A 15 -11.52 -14.16 -21.93
C ARG A 15 -10.30 -14.37 -22.84
N ILE A 16 -9.09 -14.10 -22.32
CA ILE A 16 -7.84 -14.20 -23.09
C ILE A 16 -7.35 -15.65 -23.18
N THR A 17 -7.35 -16.37 -22.05
CA THR A 17 -6.73 -17.69 -21.94
C THR A 17 -7.69 -18.86 -22.07
N GLY A 18 -9.00 -18.60 -22.03
CA GLY A 18 -10.05 -19.64 -21.98
C GLY A 18 -10.19 -20.31 -20.62
N LYS A 19 -9.31 -20.04 -19.65
CA LYS A 19 -9.26 -20.69 -18.33
C LYS A 19 -9.43 -19.69 -17.20
N ARG A 20 -10.16 -20.07 -16.15
CA ARG A 20 -10.29 -19.28 -14.93
C ARG A 20 -9.05 -19.49 -14.06
N PRO A 21 -8.38 -18.43 -13.57
CA PRO A 21 -7.32 -18.54 -12.59
C PRO A 21 -7.81 -19.23 -11.29
N ARG A 22 -6.95 -20.05 -10.71
CA ARG A 22 -7.20 -20.76 -9.45
C ARG A 22 -6.27 -20.33 -8.33
N GLY A 23 -5.26 -19.53 -8.63
CA GLY A 23 -4.31 -19.02 -7.68
C GLY A 23 -4.04 -17.53 -7.84
N ILE A 24 -3.48 -16.96 -6.80
CA ILE A 24 -3.15 -15.55 -6.73
C ILE A 24 -1.75 -15.35 -6.16
N SER A 25 -1.00 -14.42 -6.72
CA SER A 25 0.26 -13.94 -6.14
C SER A 25 0.03 -12.57 -5.52
N VAL A 26 0.44 -12.40 -4.26
CA VAL A 26 0.31 -11.12 -3.57
C VAL A 26 1.55 -10.29 -3.88
N LEU A 27 1.38 -9.29 -4.74
CA LEU A 27 2.44 -8.35 -5.10
C LEU A 27 2.94 -7.60 -3.84
N SER A 28 4.24 -7.31 -3.83
CA SER A 28 4.92 -6.68 -2.69
C SER A 28 4.71 -7.41 -1.37
N SER A 29 4.07 -8.57 -1.41
CA SER A 29 3.78 -9.42 -0.25
C SER A 29 3.19 -8.66 0.94
N VAL A 30 2.32 -7.69 0.66
CA VAL A 30 1.50 -7.03 1.69
C VAL A 30 0.39 -8.01 2.06
N TRP A 31 0.55 -8.63 3.22
CA TRP A 31 -0.30 -9.73 3.65
C TRP A 31 -1.13 -9.36 4.87
N ASP A 32 -2.40 -9.74 4.82
CA ASP A 32 -3.35 -9.70 5.93
C ASP A 32 -4.25 -10.93 5.85
N ARG A 33 -4.50 -11.60 6.96
CA ARG A 33 -5.32 -12.82 6.99
C ARG A 33 -6.77 -12.59 6.52
N SER A 34 -7.29 -11.37 6.65
CA SER A 34 -8.61 -11.01 6.11
C SER A 34 -8.73 -11.16 4.58
N LEU A 35 -7.62 -11.35 3.88
CA LEU A 35 -7.60 -11.67 2.45
C LEU A 35 -8.08 -13.12 2.17
N ILE A 36 -7.92 -14.05 3.12
CA ILE A 36 -8.26 -15.46 2.94
C ILE A 36 -9.73 -15.64 2.57
N PRO A 37 -10.71 -15.13 3.34
CA PRO A 37 -12.11 -15.22 2.94
C PRO A 37 -12.40 -14.56 1.58
N CYS A 38 -11.76 -13.44 1.29
CA CYS A 38 -11.93 -12.75 0.02
C CYS A 38 -11.45 -13.62 -1.16
N PHE A 39 -10.24 -14.19 -1.05
CA PHE A 39 -9.67 -15.04 -2.10
C PHE A 39 -10.49 -16.30 -2.33
N GLN A 40 -10.87 -16.98 -1.26
CA GLN A 40 -11.68 -18.20 -1.37
C GLN A 40 -13.06 -17.92 -1.98
N ASN A 41 -13.73 -16.83 -1.57
CA ASN A 41 -15.02 -16.44 -2.14
C ASN A 41 -14.91 -16.08 -3.65
N CYS A 42 -13.74 -15.62 -4.11
CA CYS A 42 -13.45 -15.41 -5.52
C CYS A 42 -12.99 -16.69 -6.26
N GLY A 43 -13.00 -17.84 -5.61
CA GLY A 43 -12.66 -19.14 -6.20
C GLY A 43 -11.15 -19.39 -6.32
N MET A 44 -10.32 -18.68 -5.55
CA MET A 44 -8.89 -18.97 -5.46
C MET A 44 -8.66 -20.16 -4.52
N GLU A 45 -7.88 -21.12 -4.97
CA GLU A 45 -7.55 -22.36 -4.24
C GLU A 45 -6.22 -22.24 -3.50
N TRP A 46 -5.31 -21.42 -4.02
CA TRP A 46 -3.97 -21.22 -3.47
C TRP A 46 -3.47 -19.80 -3.63
N VAL A 47 -2.52 -19.44 -2.78
CA VAL A 47 -1.83 -18.14 -2.80
C VAL A 47 -0.32 -18.34 -2.75
N GLN A 48 0.42 -17.53 -3.50
CA GLN A 48 1.86 -17.39 -3.33
C GLN A 48 2.15 -16.31 -2.29
N LEU A 49 2.91 -16.69 -1.25
CA LEU A 49 3.39 -15.77 -0.21
C LEU A 49 4.90 -15.81 -0.12
N ASP A 50 5.49 -14.65 0.10
CA ASP A 50 6.92 -14.57 0.39
C ASP A 50 7.26 -15.33 1.68
N SER A 51 8.35 -16.09 1.65
CA SER A 51 8.76 -16.90 2.80
C SER A 51 9.11 -16.07 4.04
N SER A 52 9.47 -14.79 3.89
CA SER A 52 9.72 -13.89 5.03
C SER A 52 8.48 -13.63 5.89
N ILE A 53 7.27 -13.81 5.33
CA ILE A 53 6.00 -13.67 6.07
C ILE A 53 5.67 -14.92 6.90
N ILE A 54 6.30 -16.05 6.59
CA ILE A 54 6.11 -17.32 7.27
C ILE A 54 7.10 -17.40 8.45
N PRO A 55 6.65 -17.37 9.71
CA PRO A 55 7.55 -17.26 10.87
C PRO A 55 8.50 -18.45 11.02
N GLU A 56 8.01 -19.65 10.72
CA GLU A 56 8.77 -20.88 10.93
C GLU A 56 9.61 -21.22 9.69
N LYS A 57 10.91 -20.99 9.77
CA LYS A 57 11.87 -21.24 8.67
C LYS A 57 11.90 -22.71 8.22
N SER A 58 11.67 -23.65 9.09
CA SER A 58 11.59 -25.09 8.79
C SER A 58 10.44 -25.42 7.83
N ARG A 59 9.39 -24.60 7.79
CA ARG A 59 8.20 -24.81 6.96
C ARG A 59 8.26 -24.15 5.58
N HIS A 60 9.33 -23.41 5.26
CA HIS A 60 9.41 -22.66 4.00
C HIS A 60 9.34 -23.52 2.72
N PHE A 61 9.58 -24.81 2.82
CA PHE A 61 9.54 -25.74 1.70
C PHE A 61 8.40 -26.77 1.79
N LEU A 62 7.52 -26.62 2.74
CA LEU A 62 6.39 -27.53 2.94
C LEU A 62 5.10 -26.93 2.41
N PRO A 63 4.17 -27.77 1.91
CA PRO A 63 2.84 -27.31 1.54
C PRO A 63 2.07 -26.90 2.79
N GLN A 64 1.54 -25.69 2.81
CA GLN A 64 0.89 -25.11 3.98
C GLN A 64 -0.55 -24.76 3.68
N ILE A 65 -1.38 -24.74 4.73
CA ILE A 65 -2.75 -24.26 4.68
C ILE A 65 -2.97 -23.20 5.77
N LEU A 66 -3.55 -22.09 5.40
CA LEU A 66 -3.94 -21.00 6.31
C LEU A 66 -5.44 -20.96 6.46
N GLY A 67 -5.91 -20.66 7.66
CA GLY A 67 -7.33 -20.54 7.98
C GLY A 67 -7.68 -19.16 8.56
N GLU A 68 -8.84 -18.63 8.19
CA GLU A 68 -9.41 -17.41 8.74
C GLU A 68 -10.93 -17.42 8.58
N GLN A 69 -11.67 -17.14 9.65
CA GLN A 69 -13.13 -17.06 9.66
C GLN A 69 -13.84 -18.26 9.00
N GLY A 70 -13.37 -19.48 9.27
CA GLY A 70 -13.93 -20.72 8.71
C GLY A 70 -13.61 -20.95 7.23
N LYS A 71 -12.75 -20.14 6.63
CA LYS A 71 -12.25 -20.29 5.26
C LYS A 71 -10.79 -20.66 5.26
N THR A 72 -10.35 -21.42 4.26
CA THR A 72 -8.96 -21.85 4.14
C THR A 72 -8.40 -21.57 2.76
N ILE A 73 -7.08 -21.38 2.69
CA ILE A 73 -6.34 -21.26 1.43
C ILE A 73 -5.01 -21.99 1.53
N LYS A 74 -4.63 -22.67 0.49
CA LYS A 74 -3.33 -23.35 0.39
C LYS A 74 -2.24 -22.34 0.04
N VAL A 75 -1.06 -22.52 0.62
CA VAL A 75 0.06 -21.57 0.42
C VAL A 75 1.20 -22.26 -0.32
N LEU A 76 1.69 -21.59 -1.33
CA LEU A 76 2.94 -21.92 -2.00
C LEU A 76 3.99 -20.87 -1.61
N PRO A 77 4.93 -21.21 -0.74
CA PRO A 77 5.95 -20.26 -0.32
C PRO A 77 6.88 -19.88 -1.48
N VAL A 78 7.15 -18.57 -1.62
CA VAL A 78 8.15 -18.05 -2.55
C VAL A 78 9.44 -17.84 -1.79
N TYR A 79 10.50 -18.55 -2.18
CA TYR A 79 11.80 -18.46 -1.53
C TYR A 79 12.76 -17.51 -2.27
N ARG A 80 12.83 -16.28 -1.82
CA ARG A 80 13.55 -15.20 -2.49
C ARG A 80 15.06 -15.32 -2.49
N ASN A 81 15.63 -15.96 -1.48
CA ASN A 81 17.09 -16.12 -1.44
C ASN A 81 17.64 -16.82 -2.68
N LEU A 82 16.82 -17.61 -3.37
CA LEU A 82 17.18 -18.24 -4.63
C LEU A 82 17.17 -17.27 -5.82
N GLN A 83 16.31 -16.26 -5.81
CA GLN A 83 16.28 -15.23 -6.85
C GLN A 83 17.58 -14.41 -6.88
N ASN A 84 18.20 -14.18 -5.71
CA ASN A 84 19.48 -13.50 -5.62
C ASN A 84 20.64 -14.28 -6.26
N VAL A 85 20.49 -15.58 -6.40
CA VAL A 85 21.49 -16.45 -7.03
C VAL A 85 21.58 -16.19 -8.53
N ILE A 86 20.43 -15.91 -9.16
CA ILE A 86 20.36 -15.54 -10.59
C ILE A 86 21.06 -14.20 -10.85
N LYS A 87 20.89 -13.23 -9.94
CA LYS A 87 21.56 -11.93 -10.04
C LYS A 87 23.09 -12.01 -10.01
N LYS A 88 23.65 -13.12 -9.54
CA LYS A 88 25.10 -13.38 -9.53
C LYS A 88 25.64 -14.01 -10.82
N ASN A 89 24.80 -14.14 -11.85
CA ASN A 89 25.17 -14.70 -13.16
C ASN A 89 25.77 -16.11 -13.08
N ILE A 90 25.11 -17.01 -12.31
CA ILE A 90 25.52 -18.40 -12.17
C ILE A 90 24.91 -19.28 -13.26
N SER A 91 25.56 -20.44 -13.54
CA SER A 91 25.01 -21.40 -14.49
C SER A 91 23.73 -22.06 -13.97
N PRO A 92 22.85 -22.57 -14.87
CA PRO A 92 21.66 -23.33 -14.47
C PRO A 92 21.95 -24.53 -13.56
N GLU A 93 23.03 -25.26 -13.84
CA GLU A 93 23.44 -26.43 -13.05
C GLU A 93 23.85 -26.02 -11.63
N GLN A 94 24.64 -24.97 -11.52
CA GLN A 94 25.03 -24.42 -10.21
C GLN A 94 23.83 -23.92 -9.43
N TYR A 95 22.89 -23.25 -10.10
CA TYR A 95 21.63 -22.80 -9.50
C TYR A 95 20.82 -23.98 -8.94
N LEU A 96 20.64 -25.05 -9.73
CA LEU A 96 19.90 -26.24 -9.30
C LEU A 96 20.60 -26.97 -8.14
N LYS A 97 21.93 -27.05 -8.16
CA LYS A 97 22.72 -27.62 -7.08
C LYS A 97 22.53 -26.86 -5.77
N GLU A 98 22.62 -25.52 -5.80
CA GLU A 98 22.38 -24.70 -4.62
C GLU A 98 20.94 -24.81 -4.11
N LEU A 99 19.97 -24.99 -5.01
CA LEU A 99 18.57 -25.23 -4.69
C LEU A 99 18.40 -26.53 -3.92
N VAL A 100 18.90 -27.63 -4.46
CA VAL A 100 18.83 -28.97 -3.84
C VAL A 100 19.53 -28.98 -2.49
N ASP A 101 20.75 -28.44 -2.42
CA ASP A 101 21.53 -28.37 -1.17
C ASP A 101 20.78 -27.61 -0.05
N LYS A 102 20.06 -26.56 -0.39
CA LYS A 102 19.26 -25.80 0.58
C LYS A 102 18.07 -26.59 1.08
N ILE A 103 17.37 -27.29 0.19
CA ILE A 103 16.25 -28.14 0.55
C ILE A 103 16.72 -29.28 1.46
N GLU A 104 17.79 -29.97 1.06
CA GLU A 104 18.35 -31.10 1.84
C GLU A 104 18.80 -30.64 3.25
N LYS A 105 19.42 -29.45 3.36
CA LYS A 105 19.78 -28.88 4.66
C LYS A 105 18.57 -28.52 5.51
N SER A 106 17.51 -28.00 4.92
CA SER A 106 16.29 -27.69 5.66
C SER A 106 15.60 -28.95 6.17
N THR A 107 15.67 -30.04 5.39
CA THR A 107 15.07 -31.33 5.74
C THR A 107 15.79 -32.02 6.91
N LYS A 108 17.11 -31.89 6.99
CA LYS A 108 17.90 -32.48 8.09
C LYS A 108 17.65 -31.84 9.45
N ASN A 109 17.22 -30.58 9.48
CA ASN A 109 16.97 -29.82 10.69
C ASN A 109 15.48 -29.75 11.08
N ASP A 110 14.62 -30.52 10.40
CA ASP A 110 13.18 -30.46 10.56
C ASP A 110 12.73 -31.48 11.61
N GLU A 111 12.32 -31.01 12.78
CA GLU A 111 11.71 -31.82 13.82
C GLU A 111 10.38 -32.48 13.38
N TYR A 112 9.78 -31.95 12.30
CA TYR A 112 8.55 -32.44 11.67
C TYR A 112 8.83 -33.39 10.50
N ASN A 113 9.95 -34.09 10.49
CA ASN A 113 10.29 -35.13 9.49
C ASN A 113 9.25 -36.26 9.40
N TYR A 114 8.19 -36.16 10.19
CA TYR A 114 7.03 -37.04 10.21
C TYR A 114 6.21 -36.98 8.92
N TYR A 115 6.25 -35.86 8.23
CA TYR A 115 5.58 -35.67 6.95
C TYR A 115 6.58 -35.97 5.83
N ALA A 116 6.68 -37.21 5.40
CA ALA A 116 7.50 -37.63 4.25
C ALA A 116 6.91 -37.12 2.94
N GLN A 117 6.70 -35.78 2.87
CA GLN A 117 6.08 -35.15 1.72
C GLN A 117 7.10 -34.56 0.76
N GLU A 118 6.70 -34.50 -0.51
CA GLU A 118 7.42 -33.75 -1.52
C GLU A 118 7.57 -32.29 -1.06
N ARG A 119 8.78 -31.79 -1.09
CA ARG A 119 9.04 -30.37 -0.82
C ARG A 119 8.61 -29.55 -2.04
N VAL A 120 8.06 -28.38 -1.80
CA VAL A 120 7.65 -27.47 -2.85
C VAL A 120 8.40 -26.15 -2.76
N ILE A 121 8.84 -25.66 -3.91
CA ILE A 121 9.42 -24.33 -4.05
C ILE A 121 8.69 -23.59 -5.14
N SER A 122 8.24 -22.39 -4.83
CA SER A 122 7.83 -21.42 -5.82
C SER A 122 8.97 -20.43 -6.04
N VAL A 123 9.44 -20.32 -7.26
CA VAL A 123 10.48 -19.37 -7.65
C VAL A 123 9.87 -18.37 -8.62
N ASN A 124 9.87 -17.10 -8.24
CA ASN A 124 9.42 -16.02 -9.09
C ASN A 124 10.64 -15.28 -9.64
N PHE A 125 10.75 -15.16 -10.94
CA PHE A 125 11.78 -14.37 -11.59
C PHE A 125 11.31 -12.93 -11.75
N GLU A 126 12.05 -11.98 -11.22
CA GLU A 126 11.76 -10.57 -11.40
C GLU A 126 12.20 -10.10 -12.79
N PHE A 127 11.58 -9.07 -13.31
CA PHE A 127 11.87 -8.53 -14.64
C PHE A 127 13.35 -8.11 -14.79
N ASP A 128 13.96 -7.60 -13.74
CA ASP A 128 15.39 -7.25 -13.71
C ASP A 128 16.33 -8.44 -13.99
N SER A 129 15.82 -9.66 -13.84
CA SER A 129 16.54 -10.88 -14.17
C SER A 129 16.30 -11.35 -15.62
N ALA A 130 15.40 -10.68 -16.35
CA ALA A 130 15.01 -11.11 -17.70
C ALA A 130 16.17 -11.10 -18.68
N GLU A 131 17.06 -10.14 -18.59
CA GLU A 131 18.26 -10.07 -19.45
C GLU A 131 19.13 -11.31 -19.28
N ILE A 132 19.39 -11.75 -18.04
CA ILE A 132 20.15 -12.96 -17.74
C ILE A 132 19.41 -14.21 -18.23
N LEU A 133 18.09 -14.26 -18.02
CA LEU A 133 17.26 -15.41 -18.37
C LEU A 133 17.10 -15.57 -19.89
N LEU A 134 17.08 -14.48 -20.63
CA LEU A 134 16.94 -14.46 -22.08
C LEU A 134 18.29 -14.56 -22.80
N SER A 135 19.39 -14.19 -22.12
CA SER A 135 20.73 -14.32 -22.67
C SER A 135 21.23 -15.76 -22.58
N GLY A 136 21.94 -16.24 -23.60
CA GLY A 136 22.64 -17.50 -23.57
C GLY A 136 21.79 -18.75 -23.37
N ASN A 137 20.50 -18.73 -23.70
CA ASN A 137 19.59 -19.87 -23.54
C ASN A 137 19.49 -20.40 -22.09
N TRP A 138 19.64 -19.53 -21.10
CA TRP A 138 19.69 -19.93 -19.67
C TRP A 138 18.47 -20.77 -19.25
N ILE A 139 17.26 -20.35 -19.63
CA ILE A 139 16.02 -21.08 -19.30
C ILE A 139 15.99 -22.45 -19.99
N GLU A 140 16.36 -22.51 -21.26
CA GLU A 140 16.43 -23.77 -21.98
C GLU A 140 17.42 -24.75 -21.35
N ASN A 141 18.59 -24.28 -20.97
CA ASN A 141 19.59 -25.07 -20.28
C ASN A 141 19.14 -25.49 -18.88
N LEU A 142 18.39 -24.63 -18.16
CA LEU A 142 17.78 -24.98 -16.88
C LEU A 142 16.87 -26.21 -17.02
N TYR A 143 15.96 -26.20 -18.00
CA TYR A 143 15.06 -27.35 -18.23
C TYR A 143 15.80 -28.59 -18.72
N LYS A 144 16.86 -28.44 -19.52
CA LYS A 144 17.74 -29.56 -19.92
C LYS A 144 18.38 -30.19 -18.69
N SER A 145 18.99 -29.42 -17.82
CA SER A 145 19.65 -29.93 -16.61
C SER A 145 18.63 -30.58 -15.64
N ILE A 146 17.43 -30.02 -15.48
CA ILE A 146 16.36 -30.65 -14.69
C ILE A 146 16.02 -32.03 -15.25
N ASN A 147 15.85 -32.16 -16.55
CA ASN A 147 15.43 -33.41 -17.20
C ASN A 147 16.56 -34.46 -17.33
N GLN A 148 17.80 -34.06 -17.16
CA GLN A 148 18.96 -34.95 -17.27
C GLN A 148 19.60 -35.22 -15.90
N GLU A 149 20.29 -34.26 -15.35
CA GLU A 149 21.12 -34.40 -14.15
C GLU A 149 20.30 -34.44 -12.86
N PHE A 150 19.18 -33.72 -12.84
CA PHE A 150 18.33 -33.56 -11.64
C PHE A 150 16.97 -34.27 -11.76
N ALA A 151 16.77 -35.12 -12.75
CA ALA A 151 15.46 -35.74 -13.03
C ALA A 151 14.89 -36.56 -11.86
N GLU A 152 15.75 -37.19 -11.07
CA GLU A 152 15.34 -37.94 -9.89
C GLU A 152 15.07 -37.07 -8.65
N LYS A 153 15.59 -35.82 -8.64
CA LYS A 153 15.52 -34.91 -7.48
C LYS A 153 14.50 -33.78 -7.66
N ILE A 154 14.30 -33.33 -8.89
CA ILE A 154 13.48 -32.17 -9.18
C ILE A 154 12.41 -32.50 -10.20
N ARG A 155 11.17 -32.18 -9.87
CA ARG A 155 10.04 -32.25 -10.77
C ARG A 155 9.40 -30.87 -10.92
N VAL A 156 9.30 -30.38 -12.13
CA VAL A 156 8.55 -29.17 -12.47
C VAL A 156 7.08 -29.53 -12.65
N CYS A 157 6.18 -28.79 -12.03
CA CYS A 157 4.75 -28.98 -12.17
C CYS A 157 4.02 -27.65 -12.09
N LEU A 158 2.79 -27.64 -12.60
CA LEU A 158 1.91 -26.49 -12.40
C LEU A 158 1.45 -26.41 -10.94
N PRO A 159 1.30 -25.20 -10.35
CA PRO A 159 0.82 -25.02 -8.98
C PRO A 159 -0.46 -25.80 -8.69
N THR A 160 -1.45 -25.75 -9.61
CA THR A 160 -2.72 -26.45 -9.44
C THR A 160 -2.55 -27.97 -9.43
N GLU A 161 -1.67 -28.53 -10.26
CA GLU A 161 -1.38 -29.97 -10.28
C GLU A 161 -0.76 -30.41 -8.95
N TYR A 162 0.19 -29.62 -8.43
CA TYR A 162 0.79 -29.89 -7.13
C TYR A 162 -0.25 -29.86 -6.01
N ILE A 163 -1.07 -28.81 -5.96
CA ILE A 163 -2.11 -28.60 -4.95
C ILE A 163 -3.16 -29.74 -4.95
N HIS A 164 -3.48 -30.30 -6.10
CA HIS A 164 -4.43 -31.42 -6.20
C HIS A 164 -3.80 -32.78 -5.93
N ARG A 165 -2.48 -32.92 -6.08
CA ARG A 165 -1.74 -34.15 -5.82
C ARG A 165 -1.30 -34.28 -4.37
N ALA A 166 -0.96 -33.18 -3.72
CA ALA A 166 -0.48 -33.19 -2.35
C ALA A 166 -1.57 -33.74 -1.40
N GLU A 167 -1.23 -34.81 -0.68
CA GLU A 167 -2.18 -35.51 0.20
C GLU A 167 -2.42 -34.75 1.50
N GLU A 168 -1.40 -34.06 1.99
CA GLU A 168 -1.47 -33.32 3.26
C GLU A 168 -0.95 -31.89 3.10
N PHE A 169 -1.52 -31.00 3.90
CA PHE A 169 -1.10 -29.61 4.05
C PHE A 169 -0.90 -29.31 5.52
N ILE A 170 0.23 -28.70 5.85
CA ILE A 170 0.56 -28.37 7.22
C ILE A 170 -0.21 -27.11 7.64
N PRO A 171 -1.06 -27.20 8.67
CA PRO A 171 -1.67 -26.01 9.24
C PRO A 171 -0.60 -25.03 9.70
N SER A 172 -0.68 -23.81 9.22
CA SER A 172 0.28 -22.75 9.53
C SER A 172 -0.44 -21.48 9.97
N PHE A 173 0.30 -20.65 10.67
CA PHE A 173 -0.16 -19.34 11.09
C PHE A 173 0.77 -18.26 10.54
N THR A 174 0.17 -17.23 9.95
CA THR A 174 0.90 -16.04 9.55
C THR A 174 0.22 -14.83 10.18
N GLY A 175 0.99 -13.89 10.65
CA GLY A 175 0.49 -12.59 11.08
C GLY A 175 0.18 -11.67 9.89
N ILE A 176 -0.05 -10.40 10.19
CA ILE A 176 0.02 -9.31 9.22
C ILE A 176 1.50 -9.11 8.89
N GLY A 177 1.82 -8.89 7.62
CA GLY A 177 3.22 -8.70 7.24
C GLY A 177 3.39 -8.00 5.91
N ILE A 178 4.58 -7.46 5.75
CA ILE A 178 5.09 -6.93 4.49
C ILE A 178 6.43 -7.61 4.25
N ARG A 179 6.78 -7.82 3.00
CA ARG A 179 8.08 -8.32 2.58
C ARG A 179 9.23 -7.48 3.15
N ASP A 180 10.30 -8.14 3.60
CA ASP A 180 11.42 -7.51 4.33
C ASP A 180 12.04 -6.29 3.63
N ASP A 181 12.18 -6.33 2.32
CA ASP A 181 12.75 -5.21 1.56
C ASP A 181 11.81 -4.00 1.51
N VAL A 182 10.49 -4.22 1.45
CA VAL A 182 9.47 -3.17 1.56
C VAL A 182 9.36 -2.68 3.00
N ALA A 183 9.45 -3.57 3.97
CA ALA A 183 9.43 -3.24 5.39
C ALA A 183 10.52 -2.24 5.77
N LYS A 184 11.74 -2.40 5.24
CA LYS A 184 12.89 -1.54 5.56
C LYS A 184 12.67 -0.05 5.32
N TRP A 185 11.88 0.34 4.34
CA TRP A 185 11.60 1.75 4.09
C TRP A 185 10.30 2.23 4.72
N ALA A 186 9.41 1.31 5.10
CA ALA A 186 8.25 1.61 5.93
C ALA A 186 8.64 1.81 7.41
N LEU A 187 9.74 1.19 7.84
CA LEU A 187 10.35 1.44 9.13
C LEU A 187 11.28 2.66 9.03
N LYS A 188 10.78 3.86 9.32
CA LYS A 188 11.69 4.81 9.99
C LYS A 188 12.06 4.17 11.31
N PRO A 189 13.34 4.18 11.70
CA PRO A 189 13.66 3.90 13.07
C PRO A 189 12.90 4.94 13.91
N TYR A 190 11.74 4.55 14.43
CA TYR A 190 11.25 5.16 15.64
C TYR A 190 12.32 4.81 16.66
N GLU A 191 13.22 5.72 16.90
CA GLU A 191 14.01 5.75 18.11
C GLU A 191 13.06 6.02 19.28
N ILE A 192 12.13 5.11 19.49
CA ILE A 192 11.46 4.98 20.75
C ILE A 192 12.48 4.25 21.62
N SER A 193 13.30 5.04 22.33
CA SER A 193 14.11 4.60 23.48
C SER A 193 14.98 3.35 23.28
N GLY A 194 15.72 3.25 22.18
CA GLY A 194 16.80 2.26 22.05
C GLY A 194 16.39 0.79 21.92
N GLU A 195 15.12 0.45 21.99
CA GLU A 195 14.63 -0.91 21.81
C GLU A 195 14.18 -1.13 20.36
N LYS A 196 14.81 -2.09 19.70
CA LYS A 196 14.33 -2.60 18.41
C LYS A 196 12.98 -3.27 18.65
N SER A 197 11.90 -2.66 18.13
CA SER A 197 10.61 -3.30 18.14
C SER A 197 10.65 -4.54 17.25
N GLU A 198 10.38 -5.72 17.82
CA GLU A 198 10.23 -6.98 17.11
C GLU A 198 8.84 -7.12 16.47
N LEU A 199 8.02 -6.07 16.50
CA LEU A 199 6.68 -6.11 15.95
C LEU A 199 6.73 -6.23 14.42
N PRO A 200 5.90 -7.10 13.84
CA PRO A 200 5.83 -7.25 12.39
C PRO A 200 5.37 -5.94 11.75
N VAL A 201 6.06 -5.55 10.68
CA VAL A 201 5.72 -4.35 9.92
C VAL A 201 4.47 -4.60 9.10
N SER A 202 3.53 -3.67 9.18
CA SER A 202 2.27 -3.70 8.43
C SER A 202 2.16 -2.50 7.48
N ILE A 203 1.16 -2.53 6.60
CA ILE A 203 0.83 -1.38 5.76
C ILE A 203 0.50 -0.13 6.60
N ASN A 204 -0.03 -0.30 7.81
CA ASN A 204 -0.33 0.82 8.71
C ASN A 204 0.95 1.55 9.14
N ASN A 205 2.04 0.84 9.39
CA ASN A 205 3.33 1.46 9.69
C ASN A 205 3.80 2.34 8.53
N PHE A 206 3.61 1.87 7.30
CA PHE A 206 3.90 2.66 6.10
C PHE A 206 3.04 3.92 6.03
N LEU A 207 1.73 3.81 6.23
CA LEU A 207 0.81 4.96 6.19
C LEU A 207 1.09 5.98 7.30
N ILE A 208 1.52 5.53 8.48
CA ILE A 208 1.95 6.42 9.58
C ILE A 208 3.26 7.14 9.22
N THR A 209 4.21 6.42 8.64
CA THR A 209 5.51 6.98 8.24
C THR A 209 5.39 8.03 7.14
N TYR A 210 4.42 7.85 6.23
CA TYR A 210 4.22 8.73 5.07
C TYR A 210 2.81 9.35 5.08
N PRO A 211 2.60 10.49 5.78
CA PRO A 211 1.27 11.11 5.92
C PRO A 211 0.57 11.40 4.59
N ARG A 212 1.34 11.73 3.55
CA ARG A 212 0.75 11.98 2.21
C ARG A 212 0.21 10.71 1.54
N CYS A 213 0.83 9.56 1.79
CA CYS A 213 0.27 8.28 1.36
C CYS A 213 -1.00 7.96 2.15
N ARG A 214 -1.00 8.26 3.45
CA ARG A 214 -2.20 8.14 4.29
C ARG A 214 -3.34 9.05 3.80
N ALA A 215 -3.05 10.29 3.40
CA ALA A 215 -4.07 11.19 2.83
C ALA A 215 -4.72 10.60 1.57
N LEU A 216 -3.92 10.10 0.63
CA LEU A 216 -4.44 9.41 -0.55
C LEU A 216 -5.28 8.18 -0.18
N TYR A 217 -4.80 7.35 0.75
CA TYR A 217 -5.52 6.17 1.22
C TYR A 217 -6.88 6.53 1.86
N ASN A 218 -6.92 7.58 2.69
CA ASN A 218 -8.16 8.05 3.29
C ASN A 218 -9.16 8.55 2.23
N ARG A 219 -8.65 9.24 1.21
CA ARG A 219 -9.46 9.63 0.05
C ARG A 219 -10.04 8.42 -0.68
N GLU A 220 -9.25 7.37 -0.88
CA GLU A 220 -9.72 6.11 -1.48
C GLU A 220 -10.81 5.44 -0.64
N LEU A 221 -10.63 5.39 0.70
CA LEU A 221 -11.64 4.85 1.61
C LEU A 221 -12.95 5.65 1.53
N TYR A 222 -12.86 6.98 1.54
CA TYR A 222 -14.03 7.84 1.43
C TYR A 222 -14.78 7.62 0.11
N ILE A 223 -14.09 7.60 -1.02
CA ILE A 223 -14.71 7.34 -2.32
C ILE A 223 -15.27 5.92 -2.40
N SER A 224 -14.59 4.94 -1.82
CA SER A 224 -15.10 3.55 -1.71
C SER A 224 -16.44 3.48 -0.97
N LEU A 225 -16.58 4.23 0.13
CA LEU A 225 -17.84 4.34 0.86
C LEU A 225 -18.93 4.99 0.02
N LEU A 226 -18.62 6.08 -0.67
CA LEU A 226 -19.59 6.74 -1.57
C LEU A 226 -20.06 5.80 -2.67
N VAL A 227 -19.14 5.09 -3.33
CA VAL A 227 -19.45 4.12 -4.39
C VAL A 227 -20.30 2.97 -3.85
N SER A 228 -19.96 2.45 -2.67
CA SER A 228 -20.68 1.33 -2.05
C SER A 228 -22.11 1.70 -1.70
N ASN A 229 -22.30 2.89 -1.12
CA ASN A 229 -23.60 3.40 -0.68
C ASN A 229 -24.45 4.04 -1.80
N CYS A 230 -23.93 4.14 -3.02
CA CYS A 230 -24.70 4.68 -4.13
C CYS A 230 -25.81 3.72 -4.55
N HIS A 231 -27.04 4.16 -4.49
CA HIS A 231 -28.25 3.42 -4.92
C HIS A 231 -28.85 3.94 -6.23
N GLY A 232 -28.14 4.84 -6.93
CA GLY A 232 -28.58 5.46 -8.17
C GLY A 232 -28.37 4.59 -9.41
N ASP A 233 -28.11 5.24 -10.52
CA ASP A 233 -27.91 4.61 -11.83
C ASP A 233 -26.81 3.54 -11.81
N LYS A 234 -27.15 2.31 -12.24
CA LYS A 234 -26.22 1.16 -12.19
C LYS A 234 -25.02 1.33 -13.13
N ALA A 235 -25.21 1.96 -14.30
CA ALA A 235 -24.13 2.16 -15.25
C ALA A 235 -23.12 3.17 -14.72
N ARG A 236 -23.58 4.29 -14.14
CA ARG A 236 -22.74 5.29 -13.49
C ARG A 236 -22.06 4.74 -12.24
N LYS A 237 -22.76 3.96 -11.43
CA LYS A 237 -22.15 3.26 -10.29
C LYS A 237 -21.02 2.33 -10.73
N MET A 238 -21.21 1.59 -11.84
CA MET A 238 -20.17 0.72 -12.38
C MET A 238 -18.99 1.53 -12.94
N ALA A 239 -19.23 2.65 -13.61
CA ALA A 239 -18.18 3.55 -14.08
C ALA A 239 -17.36 4.11 -12.89
N ALA A 240 -18.05 4.60 -11.85
CA ALA A 240 -17.42 5.07 -10.61
C ALA A 240 -16.55 3.99 -9.97
N ARG A 241 -17.06 2.76 -9.90
CA ARG A 241 -16.31 1.61 -9.35
C ARG A 241 -15.06 1.31 -10.16
N LYS A 242 -15.13 1.36 -11.50
CA LYS A 242 -13.96 1.14 -12.36
C LYS A 242 -12.90 2.25 -12.17
N SER A 243 -13.31 3.51 -12.05
CA SER A 243 -12.39 4.62 -11.77
C SER A 243 -11.77 4.49 -10.37
N LEU A 244 -12.55 4.14 -9.35
CA LEU A 244 -12.02 3.84 -8.02
C LEU A 244 -10.95 2.73 -8.05
N TRP A 245 -11.22 1.62 -8.75
CA TRP A 245 -10.27 0.51 -8.85
C TRP A 245 -8.98 0.88 -9.59
N LYS A 246 -9.04 1.79 -10.57
CA LYS A 246 -7.85 2.33 -11.22
C LYS A 246 -7.01 3.20 -10.27
N ALA A 247 -7.65 3.89 -9.34
CA ALA A 247 -6.95 4.70 -8.35
C ALA A 247 -6.23 3.83 -7.31
N GLN A 248 -6.80 2.68 -6.96
CA GLN A 248 -6.28 1.74 -5.96
C GLN A 248 -5.07 0.95 -6.46
N THR A 249 -4.24 1.54 -7.30
CA THR A 249 -2.97 0.95 -7.73
C THR A 249 -1.89 1.15 -6.67
N GLY A 250 -1.13 0.09 -6.36
CA GLY A 250 -0.02 0.17 -5.42
C GLY A 250 1.07 1.16 -5.83
N GLU A 251 1.23 1.43 -7.13
CA GLU A 251 2.24 2.34 -7.67
C GLU A 251 2.05 3.81 -7.24
N ALA A 252 0.83 4.21 -6.87
CA ALA A 252 0.57 5.54 -6.33
C ALA A 252 1.07 5.72 -4.89
N PHE A 253 1.33 4.62 -4.19
CA PHE A 253 1.79 4.58 -2.80
C PHE A 253 3.23 4.08 -2.69
N LEU A 254 3.50 2.97 -3.39
CA LEU A 254 4.77 2.28 -3.30
C LEU A 254 5.76 2.94 -4.24
N CYS A 255 6.84 3.33 -3.66
CA CYS A 255 8.01 3.73 -4.38
C CYS A 255 8.71 2.51 -4.96
N SER A 256 9.70 2.72 -5.81
CA SER A 256 10.56 1.65 -6.29
C SER A 256 11.14 0.83 -5.11
N PRO A 257 11.63 -0.38 -5.36
CA PRO A 257 12.32 -1.18 -4.35
C PRO A 257 13.47 -0.44 -3.65
N GLU A 258 14.05 0.56 -4.31
CA GLU A 258 15.07 1.43 -3.73
C GLU A 258 14.49 2.52 -2.81
N GLY A 259 13.18 2.57 -2.64
CA GLY A 259 12.50 3.50 -1.75
C GLY A 259 12.43 4.93 -2.28
N VAL A 260 12.36 5.09 -3.59
CA VAL A 260 12.10 6.39 -4.23
C VAL A 260 10.65 6.79 -4.00
N PHE A 261 10.39 8.04 -3.69
CA PHE A 261 9.06 8.57 -3.40
C PHE A 261 8.08 8.31 -4.57
N PRO A 262 6.77 8.13 -4.31
CA PRO A 262 5.80 7.86 -5.37
C PRO A 262 5.93 8.85 -6.52
N ASP A 263 5.93 8.36 -7.74
CA ASP A 263 5.95 9.22 -8.92
C ASP A 263 4.75 10.18 -8.85
N LYS A 264 5.03 11.47 -8.95
CA LYS A 264 4.02 12.52 -8.94
C LYS A 264 2.90 12.25 -9.96
N LYS A 265 3.26 11.71 -11.13
CA LYS A 265 2.28 11.36 -12.18
C LYS A 265 1.34 10.24 -11.74
N MET A 266 1.86 9.22 -11.04
CA MET A 266 1.03 8.12 -10.52
C MET A 266 0.07 8.62 -9.44
N ARG A 267 0.53 9.49 -8.54
CA ARG A 267 -0.35 10.13 -7.56
C ARG A 267 -1.42 11.01 -8.21
N GLN A 268 -1.04 11.84 -9.18
CA GLN A 268 -2.01 12.65 -9.94
C GLN A 268 -3.03 11.77 -10.65
N ALA A 269 -2.60 10.65 -11.25
CA ALA A 269 -3.50 9.69 -11.88
C ALA A 269 -4.47 9.05 -10.87
N ALA A 270 -4.01 8.73 -9.65
CA ALA A 270 -4.88 8.23 -8.59
C ALA A 270 -5.93 9.27 -8.18
N TYR A 271 -5.53 10.50 -7.85
CA TYR A 271 -6.48 11.59 -7.52
C TYR A 271 -7.45 11.90 -8.66
N LYS A 272 -6.98 11.87 -9.92
CA LYS A 272 -7.83 12.02 -11.10
C LYS A 272 -8.93 10.96 -11.13
N ASN A 273 -8.56 9.70 -10.97
CA ASN A 273 -9.52 8.59 -11.00
C ASN A 273 -10.48 8.63 -9.78
N LEU A 274 -10.02 9.06 -8.59
CA LEU A 274 -10.90 9.25 -7.43
C LEU A 274 -11.91 10.37 -7.65
N THR A 275 -11.47 11.49 -8.21
CA THR A 275 -12.35 12.62 -8.52
C THR A 275 -13.33 12.27 -9.64
N GLU A 276 -12.91 11.47 -10.61
CA GLU A 276 -13.79 10.95 -11.66
C GLU A 276 -14.85 9.99 -11.08
N ALA A 277 -14.46 9.11 -10.15
CA ALA A 277 -15.39 8.24 -9.45
C ALA A 277 -16.44 9.05 -8.68
N GLU A 278 -16.02 10.09 -7.97
CA GLU A 278 -16.94 11.00 -7.26
C GLU A 278 -17.87 11.71 -8.24
N LYS A 279 -17.37 12.20 -9.37
CA LYS A 279 -18.18 12.82 -10.44
C LYS A 279 -19.29 11.88 -10.89
N TYR A 280 -18.98 10.62 -11.21
CA TYR A 280 -20.01 9.64 -11.60
C TYR A 280 -21.05 9.40 -10.50
N ILE A 281 -20.67 9.40 -9.22
CA ILE A 281 -21.60 9.25 -8.12
C ILE A 281 -22.53 10.48 -8.04
N ARG A 282 -21.99 11.69 -8.18
CA ARG A 282 -22.78 12.94 -8.18
C ARG A 282 -23.79 12.99 -9.33
N GLU A 283 -23.46 12.39 -10.46
CA GLU A 283 -24.36 12.28 -11.60
C GLU A 283 -25.39 11.12 -11.46
N ALA A 284 -25.08 10.12 -10.61
CA ALA A 284 -25.95 8.96 -10.42
C ALA A 284 -27.10 9.21 -9.44
N VAL A 285 -26.93 10.15 -8.52
CA VAL A 285 -27.91 10.52 -7.50
C VAL A 285 -28.04 12.04 -7.43
N PRO A 286 -29.19 12.59 -6.96
CA PRO A 286 -29.31 14.02 -6.75
C PRO A 286 -28.21 14.54 -5.81
N PHE A 287 -27.33 15.36 -6.33
CA PHE A 287 -26.24 15.95 -5.55
C PHE A 287 -26.77 17.13 -4.72
N LYS A 288 -26.36 17.20 -3.46
CA LYS A 288 -26.63 18.31 -2.57
C LYS A 288 -25.33 18.77 -1.93
N GLU A 289 -25.03 20.04 -2.06
CA GLU A 289 -23.88 20.65 -1.42
C GLU A 289 -23.96 20.52 0.11
N SER A 290 -22.82 20.21 0.72
CA SER A 290 -22.72 20.03 2.15
C SER A 290 -21.34 20.38 2.70
N VAL A 291 -21.32 20.80 3.96
CA VAL A 291 -20.09 20.87 4.75
C VAL A 291 -20.34 20.02 5.99
N THR A 292 -19.50 19.02 6.17
CA THR A 292 -19.61 18.05 7.28
C THR A 292 -18.32 18.04 8.09
N SER A 293 -18.41 17.77 9.39
CA SER A 293 -17.27 17.65 10.28
C SER A 293 -17.21 16.24 10.84
N PHE A 294 -16.09 15.54 10.60
CA PHE A 294 -15.80 14.21 11.13
C PHE A 294 -14.32 13.92 11.05
N ASP A 295 -13.85 12.93 11.78
CA ASP A 295 -12.48 12.45 11.72
C ASP A 295 -12.22 11.72 10.38
N TYR A 296 -11.76 12.49 9.38
CA TYR A 296 -11.55 12.00 8.01
C TYR A 296 -10.26 11.19 7.86
N ASN A 297 -9.28 11.52 8.66
CA ASN A 297 -7.93 10.96 8.54
C ASN A 297 -7.58 9.94 9.65
N ALA A 298 -8.53 9.66 10.54
CA ALA A 298 -8.40 8.75 11.68
C ALA A 298 -7.24 9.12 12.63
N ASP A 299 -7.08 10.45 12.91
CA ASP A 299 -6.08 10.95 13.86
C ASP A 299 -6.70 11.40 15.21
N GLY A 300 -8.02 11.24 15.37
CA GLY A 300 -8.76 11.62 16.56
C GLY A 300 -9.22 13.08 16.56
N HIS A 301 -9.00 13.82 15.48
CA HIS A 301 -9.47 15.18 15.30
C HIS A 301 -10.37 15.29 14.08
N ASN A 302 -11.39 16.14 14.17
CA ASN A 302 -12.30 16.31 13.06
C ASN A 302 -11.70 17.21 11.98
N GLU A 303 -11.83 16.79 10.72
CA GLU A 303 -11.70 17.63 9.54
C GLU A 303 -13.08 18.13 9.08
N TYR A 304 -13.03 19.14 8.21
CA TYR A 304 -14.23 19.67 7.55
C TYR A 304 -14.19 19.31 6.07
N LEU A 305 -15.07 18.41 5.68
CA LEU A 305 -15.22 18.03 4.28
C LEU A 305 -16.29 18.89 3.62
N CYS A 306 -15.87 19.69 2.63
CA CYS A 306 -16.69 20.62 1.88
C CYS A 306 -17.01 20.02 0.51
N SER A 307 -18.20 19.47 0.34
CA SER A 307 -18.67 18.91 -0.95
C SER A 307 -19.51 19.97 -1.67
N MET A 308 -18.91 20.65 -2.63
CA MET A 308 -19.54 21.69 -3.45
C MET A 308 -19.76 21.19 -4.88
N GLU A 309 -20.63 21.84 -5.64
CA GLU A 309 -20.91 21.46 -7.03
C GLU A 309 -19.66 21.30 -7.87
N LYS A 310 -18.72 22.26 -7.75
CA LYS A 310 -17.52 22.33 -8.57
C LYS A 310 -16.30 21.65 -7.98
N TYR A 311 -16.26 21.40 -6.68
CA TYR A 311 -15.08 20.87 -6.00
C TYR A 311 -15.45 20.13 -4.70
N THR A 312 -14.49 19.34 -4.22
CA THR A 312 -14.45 18.84 -2.85
C THR A 312 -13.18 19.32 -2.18
N ALA A 313 -13.28 19.92 -1.00
CA ALA A 313 -12.14 20.34 -0.21
C ALA A 313 -12.16 19.70 1.17
N CYS A 314 -10.97 19.38 1.70
CA CYS A 314 -10.78 18.94 3.06
C CYS A 314 -9.98 20.00 3.82
N ILE A 315 -10.53 20.51 4.91
CA ILE A 315 -9.88 21.49 5.80
C ILE A 315 -9.50 20.77 7.08
N SER A 316 -8.21 20.70 7.38
CA SER A 316 -7.71 20.10 8.61
C SER A 316 -7.61 21.11 9.74
N ALA A 317 -7.96 20.68 10.94
CA ALA A 317 -7.71 21.44 12.15
C ALA A 317 -6.20 21.60 12.44
N ARG A 318 -5.36 20.66 11.99
CA ARG A 318 -3.91 20.76 12.10
C ARG A 318 -3.37 21.75 11.06
N GLY A 319 -2.76 22.83 11.53
CA GLY A 319 -2.35 23.97 10.69
C GLY A 319 -3.51 24.83 10.20
N GLY A 320 -4.77 24.44 10.46
CA GLY A 320 -5.95 25.10 9.94
C GLY A 320 -5.85 25.28 8.41
N GLN A 321 -5.47 24.25 7.67
CA GLN A 321 -5.10 24.31 6.25
C GLN A 321 -6.04 23.46 5.38
N ILE A 322 -6.05 23.76 4.07
CA ILE A 322 -6.72 22.88 3.11
C ILE A 322 -5.72 21.81 2.68
N THR A 323 -6.00 20.57 3.01
CA THR A 323 -5.15 19.40 2.70
C THR A 323 -5.51 18.75 1.38
N GLU A 324 -6.76 18.92 0.92
CA GLU A 324 -7.23 18.46 -0.39
C GLU A 324 -8.14 19.52 -1.03
N LEU A 325 -7.95 19.72 -2.33
CA LEU A 325 -8.84 20.54 -3.16
C LEU A 325 -9.02 19.87 -4.52
N ASN A 326 -10.03 19.00 -4.58
CA ASN A 326 -10.34 18.22 -5.76
C ASN A 326 -11.36 18.94 -6.63
N VAL A 327 -10.93 19.45 -7.78
CA VAL A 327 -11.80 20.19 -8.73
C VAL A 327 -12.45 19.19 -9.69
N ILE A 328 -13.79 19.14 -9.67
CA ILE A 328 -14.57 18.11 -10.40
C ILE A 328 -14.44 18.24 -11.92
N HIS A 329 -14.30 19.46 -12.45
CA HIS A 329 -14.19 19.67 -13.89
C HIS A 329 -12.85 19.18 -14.45
N ASN A 330 -11.75 19.52 -13.78
CA ASN A 330 -10.39 19.22 -14.22
C ASN A 330 -9.94 17.83 -13.77
N LEU A 331 -10.61 17.24 -12.81
CA LEU A 331 -10.25 15.96 -12.17
C LEU A 331 -8.87 16.02 -11.49
N GLU A 332 -8.53 17.17 -10.89
CA GLU A 332 -7.22 17.40 -10.27
C GLU A 332 -7.34 17.78 -8.79
N ASN A 333 -6.36 17.34 -7.99
CA ASN A 333 -6.17 17.82 -6.62
C ASN A 333 -5.11 18.93 -6.60
N TYR A 334 -5.53 20.16 -6.37
CA TYR A 334 -4.64 21.34 -6.33
C TYR A 334 -3.89 21.50 -5.01
N ALA A 335 -4.22 20.73 -3.98
CA ALA A 335 -3.55 20.74 -2.69
C ALA A 335 -2.60 19.54 -2.49
N ASP A 336 -2.38 18.70 -3.49
CA ASP A 336 -1.46 17.56 -3.40
C ASP A 336 0.01 18.00 -3.45
N ASN A 337 0.45 18.68 -2.41
CA ASN A 337 1.83 19.08 -2.22
C ASN A 337 2.53 18.10 -1.27
N LEU A 338 3.60 17.48 -1.75
CA LEU A 338 4.38 16.55 -0.94
C LEU A 338 5.27 17.30 0.05
N SER A 339 5.18 16.95 1.32
CA SER A 339 6.14 17.38 2.33
C SER A 339 7.50 16.74 2.06
N ARG A 340 8.58 17.50 2.28
CA ARG A 340 9.95 16.99 2.09
C ARG A 340 10.29 15.97 3.17
N ILE A 341 11.04 14.95 2.80
CA ILE A 341 11.51 13.87 3.67
C ILE A 341 13.02 13.78 3.52
N GLU A 342 13.75 13.78 4.63
CA GLU A 342 15.22 13.79 4.66
C GLU A 342 15.86 12.72 3.77
N LYS A 343 15.28 11.55 3.73
CA LYS A 343 15.79 10.43 2.90
C LYS A 343 15.90 10.80 1.41
N PHE A 344 15.04 11.69 0.90
CA PHE A 344 14.97 12.07 -0.50
C PHE A 344 15.39 13.50 -0.77
N ASP A 345 15.03 14.41 0.14
CA ASP A 345 15.20 15.86 -0.03
C ASP A 345 16.36 16.42 0.79
N LYS A 346 17.06 15.57 1.57
CA LYS A 346 18.09 15.93 2.56
C LYS A 346 17.58 16.85 3.68
N VAL A 347 16.27 17.06 3.74
CA VAL A 347 15.59 17.95 4.69
C VAL A 347 14.23 17.38 5.04
N ASN A 348 13.84 17.41 6.32
CA ASN A 348 12.48 17.09 6.73
C ASN A 348 11.64 18.36 6.87
N ASP A 349 10.44 18.35 6.28
CA ASP A 349 9.42 19.29 6.71
C ASP A 349 8.78 18.73 8.00
N ASN A 350 8.69 19.58 9.02
CA ASN A 350 8.07 19.20 10.29
C ASN A 350 6.56 19.57 10.35
N TYR A 351 5.95 19.83 9.19
CA TYR A 351 4.54 20.10 9.01
C TYR A 351 4.06 19.54 7.67
N GLU A 352 2.75 19.35 7.54
CA GLU A 352 2.15 18.96 6.26
C GLU A 352 1.95 20.18 5.38
N ARG A 353 2.40 20.12 4.11
CA ARG A 353 2.18 21.18 3.14
C ARG A 353 0.78 21.08 2.58
N GLY A 354 -0.01 22.10 2.82
CA GLY A 354 -1.34 22.30 2.24
C GLY A 354 -1.49 23.72 1.73
N LEU A 355 -2.72 24.11 1.41
CA LEU A 355 -3.03 25.50 1.05
C LEU A 355 -3.35 26.29 2.31
N PHE A 356 -2.98 27.58 2.31
CA PHE A 356 -3.23 28.51 3.42
C PHE A 356 -2.56 28.08 4.74
N VAL A 357 -1.31 27.62 4.64
CA VAL A 357 -0.47 27.39 5.82
C VAL A 357 0.17 28.72 6.22
N GLU A 358 -0.08 29.14 7.46
CA GLU A 358 0.54 30.36 7.98
C GLU A 358 1.82 30.06 8.71
N HIS A 359 2.84 30.83 8.34
CA HIS A 359 4.15 30.81 8.97
C HIS A 359 4.42 32.16 9.64
N VAL A 360 4.63 32.12 10.95
CA VAL A 360 5.08 33.28 11.72
C VAL A 360 6.50 32.99 12.15
N PHE A 361 7.47 33.58 11.46
CA PHE A 361 8.89 33.32 11.64
C PHE A 361 9.58 34.46 12.39
N SER A 362 10.62 34.11 13.13
CA SER A 362 11.71 35.04 13.48
C SER A 362 12.49 35.45 12.22
N LYS A 363 13.36 36.45 12.32
CA LYS A 363 14.22 36.86 11.21
C LYS A 363 15.16 35.73 10.75
N GLU A 364 15.68 34.97 11.70
CA GLU A 364 16.57 33.84 11.46
C GLU A 364 15.82 32.69 10.75
N GLU A 365 14.69 32.26 11.30
CA GLU A 365 13.84 31.24 10.70
C GLU A 365 13.40 31.60 9.27
N PHE A 366 13.07 32.87 9.02
CA PHE A 366 12.72 33.33 7.70
C PHE A 366 13.89 33.28 6.71
N SER A 367 15.11 33.61 7.19
CA SER A 367 16.32 33.46 6.37
C SER A 367 16.56 32.01 5.98
N ASP A 368 16.41 31.07 6.93
CA ASP A 368 16.57 29.64 6.67
C ASP A 368 15.49 29.08 5.75
N TYR A 369 14.25 29.47 5.99
CA TYR A 369 13.14 29.12 5.10
C TYR A 369 13.39 29.56 3.65
N LYS A 370 13.89 30.80 3.43
CA LYS A 370 14.24 31.27 2.08
C LYS A 370 15.36 30.45 1.42
N LYS A 371 16.28 29.92 2.19
CA LYS A 371 17.37 29.06 1.70
C LYS A 371 16.92 27.60 1.51
N GLY A 372 15.66 27.27 1.82
CA GLY A 372 15.15 25.90 1.77
C GLY A 372 15.69 25.01 2.89
N LEU A 373 16.31 25.59 3.91
CA LEU A 373 16.79 24.85 5.09
C LEU A 373 15.63 24.47 5.99
N PRO A 374 15.79 23.43 6.86
CA PRO A 374 14.80 23.11 7.88
C PRO A 374 14.79 24.23 8.92
N SER A 375 13.98 25.23 8.70
CA SER A 375 13.66 26.21 9.71
C SER A 375 12.57 25.63 10.62
N GLY A 376 12.45 26.16 11.81
CA GLY A 376 11.19 26.04 12.54
C GLY A 376 10.06 26.39 11.58
N CYS A 377 9.02 25.58 11.47
CA CYS A 377 7.92 25.80 10.50
C CYS A 377 7.01 26.97 10.88
N GLY A 378 7.42 27.79 11.84
CA GLY A 378 6.58 28.80 12.47
C GLY A 378 5.53 28.20 13.41
N VAL A 379 4.93 29.05 14.23
CA VAL A 379 4.06 28.63 15.33
C VAL A 379 2.81 27.92 14.86
N PHE A 380 2.19 28.36 13.77
CA PHE A 380 0.87 27.92 13.36
C PHE A 380 0.84 26.80 12.31
N SER A 381 1.94 26.56 11.62
CA SER A 381 1.96 25.59 10.52
C SER A 381 1.64 24.15 10.93
N LYS A 382 1.92 23.76 12.17
CA LYS A 382 1.61 22.44 12.75
C LYS A 382 0.70 22.49 13.96
N ALA A 383 0.31 23.69 14.43
CA ALA A 383 -0.54 23.84 15.58
C ALA A 383 -1.91 23.20 15.33
N LEU A 384 -2.48 22.60 16.37
CA LEU A 384 -3.86 22.14 16.34
C LEU A 384 -4.77 23.34 16.63
N PHE A 385 -5.55 23.74 15.64
CA PHE A 385 -6.54 24.78 15.78
C PHE A 385 -7.81 24.20 16.43
N ARG A 386 -8.38 24.94 17.35
CA ARG A 386 -9.66 24.60 17.97
C ARG A 386 -10.81 25.15 17.11
N GLU A 387 -11.88 24.41 17.00
CA GLU A 387 -13.14 24.91 16.44
C GLU A 387 -13.67 26.05 17.33
N ALA A 388 -13.78 27.23 16.75
CA ALA A 388 -14.44 28.37 17.42
C ALA A 388 -15.92 28.41 17.08
N GLU A 389 -16.28 28.07 15.85
CA GLU A 389 -17.67 27.97 15.38
C GLU A 389 -17.72 27.15 14.10
N PHE A 390 -18.71 26.27 14.01
CA PHE A 390 -19.03 25.53 12.80
C PHE A 390 -20.50 25.64 12.46
N ASN A 391 -20.82 26.05 11.25
CA ASN A 391 -22.16 26.13 10.74
C ASN A 391 -22.29 25.53 9.35
N GLY A 392 -22.66 24.25 9.27
CA GLY A 392 -22.78 23.52 8.01
C GLY A 392 -23.83 24.11 7.06
N THR A 393 -24.91 24.71 7.58
CA THR A 393 -25.96 25.34 6.76
C THR A 393 -25.47 26.64 6.12
N LYS A 394 -24.74 27.46 6.89
CA LYS A 394 -24.10 28.69 6.37
C LYS A 394 -22.78 28.42 5.66
N LYS A 395 -22.34 27.17 5.66
CA LYS A 395 -21.07 26.73 5.10
C LYS A 395 -19.87 27.57 5.62
N GLU A 396 -19.90 27.82 6.93
CA GLU A 396 -18.91 28.64 7.63
C GLU A 396 -18.17 27.83 8.67
N ILE A 397 -16.83 27.95 8.66
CA ILE A 397 -15.92 27.30 9.63
C ILE A 397 -15.03 28.39 10.21
N LYS A 398 -14.97 28.50 11.53
CA LYS A 398 -14.07 29.40 12.24
C LYS A 398 -13.15 28.61 13.14
N LEU A 399 -11.86 28.75 12.94
CA LEU A 399 -10.81 28.08 13.68
C LEU A 399 -9.97 29.08 14.45
N LYS A 400 -9.50 28.73 15.64
CA LYS A 400 -8.61 29.51 16.49
C LYS A 400 -7.37 28.70 16.83
N GLY A 401 -6.20 29.18 16.43
CA GLY A 401 -4.91 28.67 16.81
C GLY A 401 -4.30 29.56 17.90
N GLU A 402 -3.60 28.95 18.84
CA GLU A 402 -2.85 29.64 19.90
C GLU A 402 -1.43 29.09 19.91
N GLY A 403 -0.48 29.93 20.27
CA GLY A 403 0.93 29.55 20.36
C GLY A 403 1.77 30.67 20.93
N THR A 404 3.07 30.44 21.01
CA THR A 404 4.04 31.39 21.56
C THR A 404 5.02 31.79 20.47
N TYR A 405 5.24 33.09 20.33
CA TYR A 405 6.16 33.63 19.32
C TYR A 405 7.60 33.60 19.83
N SER A 406 8.43 32.84 19.12
CA SER A 406 9.88 32.82 19.28
C SER A 406 10.36 32.62 20.73
N ASN A 407 11.63 32.92 20.98
CA ASN A 407 12.30 32.87 22.30
C ASN A 407 11.81 33.93 23.31
N LEU A 408 10.86 34.76 22.90
CA LEU A 408 10.35 35.86 23.74
C LEU A 408 9.10 35.47 24.56
N ASP A 409 8.64 34.23 24.47
CA ASP A 409 7.43 33.72 25.14
C ASP A 409 6.17 34.60 24.98
N ILE A 410 6.09 35.36 23.88
CA ILE A 410 4.95 36.22 23.61
C ILE A 410 3.78 35.38 23.14
N PRO A 411 2.65 35.32 23.85
CA PRO A 411 1.50 34.57 23.41
C PRO A 411 0.87 35.26 22.18
N ILE A 412 0.62 34.44 21.15
CA ILE A 412 -0.03 34.89 19.93
C ILE A 412 -1.21 34.00 19.60
N SER A 413 -2.24 34.57 18.97
CA SER A 413 -3.37 33.81 18.48
C SER A 413 -3.68 34.15 17.04
N LEU A 414 -4.15 33.18 16.29
CA LEU A 414 -4.56 33.31 14.90
C LEU A 414 -6.00 32.80 14.76
N ARG A 415 -6.84 33.55 14.07
CA ARG A 415 -8.19 33.13 13.72
C ARG A 415 -8.28 32.96 12.21
N LYS A 416 -8.78 31.82 11.79
CA LYS A 416 -9.09 31.51 10.39
C LYS A 416 -10.59 31.42 10.19
N ARG A 417 -11.08 31.98 9.12
CA ARG A 417 -12.49 31.89 8.73
C ARG A 417 -12.57 31.40 7.30
N TYR A 418 -13.24 30.29 7.12
CA TYR A 418 -13.55 29.74 5.81
C TYR A 418 -15.03 29.95 5.51
N LEU A 419 -15.32 30.63 4.41
CA LEU A 419 -16.63 30.73 3.80
C LEU A 419 -16.61 29.92 2.51
N ILE A 420 -17.46 28.92 2.43
CA ILE A 420 -17.46 27.94 1.35
C ILE A 420 -18.61 28.27 0.40
N ASN A 421 -18.29 28.62 -0.86
CA ASN A 421 -19.26 29.02 -1.88
C ASN A 421 -19.19 28.11 -3.10
#